data_e06d7bdd556ba98bd5427e948696f88b
#
_entry.id   e06d7bdd556ba98bd5427e948696f88b
#
_cell.length_a   1.000
_cell.length_b   1.000
_cell.length_c   1.000
_cell.angle_alpha   90.00
_cell.angle_beta   90.00
_cell.angle_gamma   90.00
#
_symmetry.space_group_name_H-M   'P 1'
#
loop_
_entity.id
_entity.type
_entity.pdbx_description
1 polymer ?
#
loop_
_entity_poly.entity_id
_entity_poly.type
_entity_poly.pdbx_seq_one_letter_code
_entity_poly.pdbx_strand_id
1 'polypeptide(L)'
;MCLITACNPSDTKPTPEGSIESPVITNDLSNQKVTAFAEDAQGHIWIGTSRGVNKYNVHEYHQYYCTDDSLDIPDNQINDLFRDSQGRLWVVTVNGTSLYTDKDNFQNMPLDFPNKNGIQIFENKDGKIFLNMMHNLAVYNPQTHKFDVPIKIFDPNYTFNNRCFIDQSNKLWAVTPLSLRRYNSSTLALEDSIPMQGIFPTHFFMHTNGILWLAGNRQITLFDTHTHKFKETPQALRSHPLLLHANVNYIHPYGSNSLLLNTDQQGMFLYNYVEEYMIHQSENGFPFEVPHFKISTMFTDSQKNLWIGSVDQGYVVRYNYKERFNTNNHLSSYLNRKSVLSVAVDKERNLWMATMIDGLYVYNMDSHEVKEVDSAGLPGKSATDKPDITRVFVDDEGYIWLAALYASKVMKCSYKNGILKTESIHDIFLPLSFAQDRCGTIWVGTYSPKLYAKKRKEKEFVQTKVFSWTGTFIPGLLPRNNGKMWTLSLIHI
;
A
#
# COMPACT_ATOMS: atom_id res chain seq x y z
N MET A 1 0.84 -18.68 33.98
CA MET A 1 0.13 -17.60 34.70
C MET A 1 0.76 -16.28 34.23
N CYS A 2 0.33 -15.76 33.09
CA CYS A 2 0.76 -14.47 32.59
C CYS A 2 -0.23 -13.41 33.04
N LEU A 3 0.22 -12.54 33.92
CA LEU A 3 -0.51 -11.36 34.37
C LEU A 3 -0.55 -10.35 33.17
N ILE A 4 -1.76 -10.14 32.66
CA ILE A 4 -2.05 -8.98 31.82
C ILE A 4 -2.37 -7.84 32.79
N THR A 5 -1.45 -6.91 32.97
CA THR A 5 -1.71 -5.65 33.64
C THR A 5 -2.59 -4.80 32.74
N ALA A 6 -3.86 -4.64 33.12
CA ALA A 6 -4.76 -3.67 32.53
C ALA A 6 -4.22 -2.25 32.82
N CYS A 7 -3.90 -1.48 31.79
CA CYS A 7 -3.68 -0.06 31.92
C CYS A 7 -5.00 0.63 32.29
N ASN A 8 -4.98 1.37 33.41
CA ASN A 8 -6.07 2.26 33.80
C ASN A 8 -6.26 3.36 32.72
N PRO A 9 -7.50 3.66 32.31
CA PRO A 9 -7.77 4.80 31.46
C PRO A 9 -7.87 6.06 32.35
N SER A 10 -6.76 6.75 32.55
CA SER A 10 -6.75 8.11 33.07
C SER A 10 -6.04 9.02 32.07
N ASP A 11 -6.82 9.96 31.52
CA ASP A 11 -6.38 11.18 30.87
C ASP A 11 -5.41 11.05 29.67
N THR A 12 -5.85 10.42 28.60
CA THR A 12 -5.29 10.72 27.29
C THR A 12 -6.26 11.63 26.52
N LYS A 13 -5.86 12.91 26.33
CA LYS A 13 -6.42 13.75 25.28
C LYS A 13 -6.43 12.93 23.98
N PRO A 14 -7.49 13.00 23.16
CA PRO A 14 -7.49 12.32 21.86
C PRO A 14 -6.27 12.81 21.09
N THR A 15 -5.34 11.90 20.82
CA THR A 15 -4.27 12.13 19.85
C THR A 15 -4.92 12.48 18.51
N PRO A 16 -4.46 13.52 17.82
CA PRO A 16 -4.99 13.88 16.51
C PRO A 16 -4.89 12.62 15.62
N GLU A 17 -6.01 12.23 15.02
CA GLU A 17 -6.07 11.13 14.07
C GLU A 17 -5.00 11.36 12.99
N GLY A 18 -3.96 10.56 13.02
CA GLY A 18 -2.89 10.60 12.03
C GLY A 18 -1.54 11.02 12.55
N SER A 19 -1.18 10.70 13.80
CA SER A 19 0.21 10.83 14.27
C SER A 19 1.15 10.08 13.31
N ILE A 20 2.14 10.79 12.78
CA ILE A 20 3.31 10.15 12.17
C ILE A 20 3.95 9.37 13.33
N GLU A 21 4.09 8.05 13.18
CA GLU A 21 5.04 7.33 14.02
C GLU A 21 6.39 8.03 13.85
N SER A 22 7.09 8.23 14.95
CA SER A 22 8.41 8.88 14.97
C SER A 22 9.25 8.38 13.79
N PRO A 23 10.04 9.25 13.13
CA PRO A 23 10.85 8.83 11.99
C PRO A 23 11.56 7.55 12.38
N VAL A 24 11.36 6.50 11.57
CA VAL A 24 12.09 5.25 11.75
C VAL A 24 13.53 5.57 11.39
N ILE A 25 14.27 6.15 12.34
CA ILE A 25 15.73 6.26 12.27
C ILE A 25 16.23 4.84 12.47
N THR A 26 16.20 4.04 11.42
CA THR A 26 16.77 2.73 11.44
C THR A 26 18.24 2.87 11.11
N ASN A 27 19.11 2.37 11.99
CA ASN A 27 20.51 2.10 11.64
C ASN A 27 20.64 1.06 10.52
N ASP A 28 19.50 0.60 9.98
CA ASP A 28 19.41 -0.49 9.04
C ASP A 28 19.35 -0.04 7.57
N LEU A 29 19.24 1.27 7.30
CA LEU A 29 19.43 1.80 5.94
C LEU A 29 20.92 1.86 5.58
N SER A 30 21.23 1.57 4.32
CA SER A 30 22.57 1.71 3.76
C SER A 30 23.14 3.13 3.89
N ASN A 31 22.27 4.15 3.86
CA ASN A 31 22.58 5.55 4.12
C ASN A 31 21.33 6.35 4.46
N GLN A 32 21.45 7.42 5.26
CA GLN A 32 20.33 8.26 5.68
C GLN A 32 19.87 9.28 4.62
N LYS A 33 20.65 9.50 3.55
CA LYS A 33 20.23 10.32 2.42
C LYS A 33 19.45 9.47 1.43
N VAL A 34 18.13 9.58 1.47
CA VAL A 34 17.22 8.88 0.55
C VAL A 34 17.09 9.67 -0.76
N THR A 35 17.20 9.00 -1.88
CA THR A 35 17.18 9.62 -3.21
C THR A 35 15.98 9.21 -4.05
N ALA A 36 15.50 7.98 -3.90
CA ALA A 36 14.39 7.45 -4.68
C ALA A 36 13.65 6.34 -3.92
N PHE A 37 12.39 6.12 -4.31
CA PHE A 37 11.59 4.97 -3.89
C PHE A 37 11.00 4.28 -5.11
N ALA A 38 10.79 2.97 -5.01
CA ALA A 38 9.95 2.19 -5.91
C ALA A 38 9.29 1.03 -5.15
N GLU A 39 8.25 0.45 -5.74
CA GLU A 39 7.61 -0.77 -5.25
C GLU A 39 7.75 -1.86 -6.31
N ASP A 40 8.25 -3.04 -5.94
CA ASP A 40 8.36 -4.15 -6.88
C ASP A 40 7.03 -4.90 -7.09
N ALA A 41 7.03 -5.90 -7.94
CA ALA A 41 5.82 -6.69 -8.25
C ALA A 41 5.31 -7.52 -7.06
N GLN A 42 6.13 -7.77 -6.07
CA GLN A 42 5.81 -8.48 -4.82
C GLN A 42 5.32 -7.55 -3.70
N GLY A 43 5.39 -6.23 -3.91
CA GLY A 43 5.01 -5.21 -2.93
C GLY A 43 6.13 -4.84 -1.95
N HIS A 44 7.37 -5.26 -2.20
CA HIS A 44 8.50 -4.77 -1.42
C HIS A 44 8.83 -3.33 -1.80
N ILE A 45 9.19 -2.53 -0.82
CA ILE A 45 9.61 -1.15 -1.06
C ILE A 45 11.12 -1.10 -1.25
N TRP A 46 11.53 -0.54 -2.36
CA TRP A 46 12.93 -0.30 -2.66
C TRP A 46 13.29 1.14 -2.37
N ILE A 47 14.40 1.34 -1.64
CA ILE A 47 14.84 2.63 -1.13
C ILE A 47 16.24 2.89 -1.64
N GLY A 48 16.35 3.79 -2.59
CA GLY A 48 17.62 4.30 -3.12
C GLY A 48 18.22 5.32 -2.16
N THR A 49 19.51 5.23 -1.93
CA THR A 49 20.27 6.16 -1.09
C THR A 49 21.51 6.68 -1.79
N SER A 50 22.22 7.60 -1.17
CA SER A 50 23.51 8.03 -1.70
C SER A 50 24.62 6.99 -1.49
N ARG A 51 24.34 5.83 -0.86
CA ARG A 51 25.30 4.76 -0.65
C ARG A 51 24.62 3.38 -0.64
N GLY A 52 24.13 2.95 -1.79
CA GLY A 52 23.50 1.66 -1.99
C GLY A 52 21.97 1.71 -2.06
N VAL A 53 21.37 0.60 -2.38
CA VAL A 53 19.93 0.41 -2.47
C VAL A 53 19.47 -0.61 -1.43
N ASN A 54 18.29 -0.40 -0.86
CA ASN A 54 17.70 -1.23 0.18
C ASN A 54 16.37 -1.79 -0.32
N LYS A 55 16.15 -3.08 -0.12
CA LYS A 55 14.87 -3.75 -0.30
C LYS A 55 14.24 -3.96 1.08
N TYR A 56 13.06 -3.43 1.28
CA TYR A 56 12.31 -3.52 2.53
C TYR A 56 11.08 -4.40 2.38
N ASN A 57 10.96 -5.43 3.20
CA ASN A 57 9.88 -6.41 3.17
C ASN A 57 8.93 -6.31 4.37
N VAL A 58 8.83 -5.13 5.01
CA VAL A 58 8.06 -4.84 6.24
C VAL A 58 8.76 -5.30 7.54
N HIS A 59 9.61 -6.31 7.50
CA HIS A 59 10.26 -6.88 8.69
C HIS A 59 11.76 -6.58 8.74
N GLU A 60 12.42 -6.54 7.58
CA GLU A 60 13.87 -6.41 7.49
C GLU A 60 14.28 -5.65 6.23
N TYR A 61 15.52 -5.13 6.27
CA TYR A 61 16.16 -4.50 5.13
C TYR A 61 17.22 -5.45 4.57
N HIS A 62 17.17 -5.67 3.27
CA HIS A 62 18.29 -6.24 2.54
C HIS A 62 19.00 -5.12 1.79
N GLN A 63 20.31 -4.97 2.06
CA GLN A 63 21.13 -3.88 1.52
C GLN A 63 22.00 -4.40 0.38
N TYR A 64 22.06 -3.66 -0.73
CA TYR A 64 22.87 -3.98 -1.88
C TYR A 64 23.85 -2.83 -2.13
N TYR A 65 25.08 -3.18 -2.41
CA TYR A 65 26.19 -2.26 -2.65
C TYR A 65 26.89 -2.58 -3.95
N CYS A 66 27.61 -1.60 -4.50
CA CYS A 66 28.57 -1.81 -5.55
C CYS A 66 29.82 -2.45 -4.93
N THR A 67 30.20 -3.62 -5.41
CA THR A 67 31.46 -4.30 -5.10
C THR A 67 32.22 -4.60 -6.42
N ASP A 68 33.25 -5.45 -6.34
CA ASP A 68 33.94 -5.93 -7.55
C ASP A 68 33.16 -7.05 -8.29
N ASP A 69 31.99 -7.48 -7.76
CA ASP A 69 31.16 -8.47 -8.41
C ASP A 69 30.31 -7.82 -9.53
N SER A 70 30.36 -8.41 -10.70
CA SER A 70 29.58 -7.98 -11.87
C SER A 70 28.06 -8.16 -11.71
N LEU A 71 27.63 -8.89 -10.69
CA LEU A 71 26.22 -9.13 -10.31
C LEU A 71 25.69 -8.09 -9.30
N ASP A 72 26.52 -7.16 -8.88
CA ASP A 72 26.12 -6.05 -8.01
C ASP A 72 25.70 -4.82 -8.82
N ILE A 73 25.16 -3.81 -8.13
CA ILE A 73 24.84 -2.51 -8.74
C ILE A 73 26.12 -1.80 -9.23
N PRO A 74 26.08 -1.02 -10.33
CA PRO A 74 27.29 -0.45 -10.95
C PRO A 74 27.91 0.71 -10.17
N ASP A 75 27.17 1.31 -9.22
CA ASP A 75 27.67 2.35 -8.31
C ASP A 75 26.78 2.43 -7.06
N ASN A 76 27.33 2.91 -5.97
CA ASN A 76 26.60 3.06 -4.71
C ASN A 76 25.66 4.28 -4.69
N GLN A 77 25.91 5.30 -5.48
CA GLN A 77 25.04 6.48 -5.54
C GLN A 77 23.83 6.22 -6.44
N ILE A 78 22.68 6.02 -5.82
CA ILE A 78 21.42 5.79 -6.51
C ILE A 78 20.78 7.13 -6.88
N ASN A 79 20.41 7.30 -8.16
CA ASN A 79 19.73 8.49 -8.65
C ASN A 79 18.23 8.28 -8.85
N ASP A 80 17.82 7.08 -9.29
CA ASP A 80 16.42 6.77 -9.56
C ASP A 80 16.14 5.27 -9.41
N LEU A 81 14.90 4.95 -9.09
CA LEU A 81 14.34 3.60 -9.04
C LEU A 81 13.03 3.58 -9.81
N PHE A 82 12.83 2.61 -10.67
CA PHE A 82 11.64 2.53 -11.49
C PHE A 82 11.18 1.10 -11.71
N ARG A 83 9.90 0.83 -11.51
CA ARG A 83 9.25 -0.41 -11.90
C ARG A 83 8.52 -0.19 -13.22
N ASP A 84 8.88 -0.93 -14.26
CA ASP A 84 8.23 -0.84 -15.56
C ASP A 84 6.90 -1.64 -15.61
N SER A 85 6.18 -1.50 -16.73
CA SER A 85 4.89 -2.17 -16.95
C SER A 85 4.98 -3.70 -17.00
N GLN A 86 6.17 -4.25 -17.22
CA GLN A 86 6.45 -5.69 -17.17
C GLN A 86 6.78 -6.16 -15.74
N GLY A 87 6.80 -5.25 -14.75
CA GLY A 87 7.10 -5.54 -13.37
C GLY A 87 8.59 -5.63 -13.05
N ARG A 88 9.48 -5.29 -14.00
CA ARG A 88 10.93 -5.29 -13.80
C ARG A 88 11.35 -4.06 -13.01
N LEU A 89 12.26 -4.23 -12.05
CA LEU A 89 12.80 -3.13 -11.27
C LEU A 89 14.14 -2.66 -11.86
N TRP A 90 14.19 -1.40 -12.21
CA TRP A 90 15.37 -0.70 -12.70
C TRP A 90 16.03 0.10 -11.59
N VAL A 91 17.34 0.03 -11.51
CA VAL A 91 18.18 0.81 -10.59
C VAL A 91 19.12 1.69 -11.40
N VAL A 92 19.00 3.00 -11.23
CA VAL A 92 19.82 3.99 -11.93
C VAL A 92 20.84 4.59 -10.99
N THR A 93 22.10 4.55 -11.38
CA THR A 93 23.22 5.06 -10.60
C THR A 93 24.00 6.14 -11.36
N VAL A 94 24.95 6.79 -10.71
CA VAL A 94 25.84 7.76 -11.37
C VAL A 94 26.79 7.10 -12.39
N ASN A 95 26.98 5.79 -12.33
CA ASN A 95 27.93 5.07 -13.20
C ASN A 95 27.29 3.90 -13.97
N GLY A 96 26.00 3.91 -14.17
CA GLY A 96 25.30 2.88 -14.95
C GLY A 96 23.90 2.60 -14.47
N THR A 97 23.29 1.61 -15.10
CA THR A 97 21.90 1.20 -14.84
C THR A 97 21.84 -0.32 -14.78
N SER A 98 21.01 -0.86 -13.90
CA SER A 98 20.85 -2.31 -13.71
C SER A 98 19.38 -2.69 -13.64
N LEU A 99 19.11 -3.95 -13.95
CA LEU A 99 17.86 -4.64 -13.64
C LEU A 99 18.06 -5.58 -12.45
N TYR A 100 17.15 -5.51 -11.49
CA TYR A 100 17.08 -6.52 -10.42
C TYR A 100 16.51 -7.83 -10.99
N THR A 101 17.09 -8.96 -10.62
CA THR A 101 16.72 -10.29 -11.12
C THR A 101 16.03 -11.15 -10.07
N ASP A 102 15.35 -12.21 -10.50
CA ASP A 102 14.71 -13.19 -9.61
C ASP A 102 15.72 -13.99 -8.76
N LYS A 103 17.01 -13.90 -9.07
CA LYS A 103 18.09 -14.55 -8.32
C LYS A 103 18.66 -13.70 -7.20
N ASP A 104 17.99 -12.61 -6.85
CA ASP A 104 18.40 -11.65 -5.82
C ASP A 104 19.76 -10.97 -6.11
N ASN A 105 20.01 -10.70 -7.39
CA ASN A 105 21.18 -10.00 -7.89
C ASN A 105 20.80 -9.00 -9.00
N PHE A 106 21.80 -8.33 -9.61
CA PHE A 106 21.60 -7.32 -10.61
C PHE A 106 22.21 -7.71 -11.95
N GLN A 107 21.49 -7.44 -13.01
CA GLN A 107 22.01 -7.49 -14.36
C GLN A 107 22.37 -6.08 -14.81
N ASN A 108 23.65 -5.78 -14.91
CA ASN A 108 24.15 -4.49 -15.38
C ASN A 108 23.86 -4.30 -16.87
N MET A 109 23.30 -3.14 -17.24
CA MET A 109 23.04 -2.77 -18.62
C MET A 109 24.25 -2.02 -19.17
N PRO A 110 24.94 -2.57 -20.17
CA PRO A 110 26.08 -1.87 -20.78
C PRO A 110 25.71 -0.53 -21.36
N LEU A 111 26.47 0.50 -21.00
CA LEU A 111 26.42 1.84 -21.55
C LEU A 111 27.75 2.07 -22.30
N ASP A 112 27.74 1.83 -23.61
CA ASP A 112 28.95 1.89 -24.47
C ASP A 112 29.28 3.34 -24.91
N PHE A 113 29.10 4.31 -23.95
CA PHE A 113 29.38 5.72 -24.16
C PHE A 113 30.02 6.38 -22.92
N PRO A 114 30.79 7.50 -23.09
CA PRO A 114 31.63 8.04 -22.01
C PRO A 114 30.90 8.49 -20.76
N ASN A 115 29.75 9.14 -20.90
CA ASN A 115 28.95 9.56 -19.75
C ASN A 115 27.94 8.47 -19.41
N LYS A 116 28.06 7.86 -18.24
CA LYS A 116 27.19 6.80 -17.74
C LYS A 116 26.20 7.26 -16.67
N ASN A 117 26.23 8.56 -16.33
CA ASN A 117 25.40 9.12 -15.28
C ASN A 117 23.93 9.21 -15.72
N GLY A 118 23.13 8.23 -15.33
CA GLY A 118 21.68 8.27 -15.45
C GLY A 118 21.06 9.16 -14.37
N ILE A 119 20.06 9.94 -14.74
CA ILE A 119 19.34 10.85 -13.83
C ILE A 119 17.94 10.34 -13.55
N GLN A 120 17.29 9.77 -14.55
CA GLN A 120 15.90 9.33 -14.49
C GLN A 120 15.68 8.20 -15.49
N ILE A 121 14.89 7.21 -15.12
CA ILE A 121 14.41 6.17 -16.03
C ILE A 121 12.88 6.20 -16.06
N PHE A 122 12.29 6.00 -17.23
CA PHE A 122 10.84 6.02 -17.41
C PHE A 122 10.42 5.24 -18.63
N GLU A 123 9.14 4.97 -18.75
CA GLU A 123 8.53 4.15 -19.80
C GLU A 123 7.46 4.96 -20.55
N ASN A 124 7.35 4.75 -21.85
CA ASN A 124 6.20 5.23 -22.61
C ASN A 124 5.07 4.20 -22.63
N LYS A 125 3.91 4.56 -23.20
CA LYS A 125 2.74 3.69 -23.23
C LYS A 125 2.89 2.43 -24.08
N ASP A 126 3.91 2.40 -24.94
CA ASP A 126 4.25 1.25 -25.80
C ASP A 126 5.25 0.30 -25.09
N GLY A 127 5.63 0.56 -23.86
CA GLY A 127 6.59 -0.25 -23.11
C GLY A 127 8.06 0.06 -23.45
N LYS A 128 8.33 1.18 -24.14
CA LYS A 128 9.69 1.59 -24.50
C LYS A 128 10.33 2.30 -23.31
N ILE A 129 11.50 1.82 -22.86
CA ILE A 129 12.22 2.35 -21.72
C ILE A 129 13.23 3.40 -22.16
N PHE A 130 13.26 4.52 -21.46
CA PHE A 130 14.15 5.66 -21.69
C PHE A 130 15.02 5.91 -20.47
N LEU A 131 16.30 6.13 -20.69
CA LEU A 131 17.25 6.59 -19.70
C LEU A 131 17.60 8.04 -19.98
N ASN A 132 17.12 8.94 -19.15
CA ASN A 132 17.50 10.35 -19.18
C ASN A 132 18.87 10.53 -18.50
N MET A 133 19.77 11.17 -19.21
CA MET A 133 21.11 11.53 -18.78
C MET A 133 21.25 13.05 -18.80
N MET A 134 22.33 13.60 -18.27
CA MET A 134 22.46 15.05 -18.10
C MET A 134 22.13 15.87 -19.37
N HIS A 135 22.54 15.40 -20.54
CA HIS A 135 22.29 16.09 -21.82
C HIS A 135 21.62 15.23 -22.89
N ASN A 136 21.49 13.96 -22.63
CA ASN A 136 21.13 12.96 -23.60
C ASN A 136 19.99 12.09 -23.13
N LEU A 137 19.31 11.49 -24.08
CA LEU A 137 18.32 10.44 -23.85
C LEU A 137 18.76 9.16 -24.54
N ALA A 138 18.92 8.09 -23.82
CA ALA A 138 19.19 6.76 -24.36
C ALA A 138 17.93 5.90 -24.33
N VAL A 139 17.81 4.93 -25.23
CA VAL A 139 16.67 4.04 -25.35
C VAL A 139 17.13 2.61 -25.13
N TYR A 140 16.42 1.87 -24.29
CA TYR A 140 16.70 0.46 -24.07
C TYR A 140 16.26 -0.39 -25.28
N ASN A 141 17.16 -1.22 -25.75
CA ASN A 141 16.91 -2.19 -26.80
C ASN A 141 16.76 -3.59 -26.19
N PRO A 142 15.55 -4.18 -26.19
CA PRO A 142 15.29 -5.46 -25.55
C PRO A 142 15.91 -6.66 -26.28
N GLN A 143 16.30 -6.54 -27.57
CA GLN A 143 16.94 -7.62 -28.32
C GLN A 143 18.43 -7.75 -27.96
N THR A 144 19.09 -6.62 -27.72
CA THR A 144 20.52 -6.59 -27.40
C THR A 144 20.80 -6.50 -25.90
N HIS A 145 19.77 -6.26 -25.09
CA HIS A 145 19.89 -5.98 -23.67
C HIS A 145 20.84 -4.81 -23.35
N LYS A 146 20.84 -3.77 -24.20
CA LYS A 146 21.68 -2.59 -24.07
C LYS A 146 20.87 -1.31 -24.28
N PHE A 147 21.43 -0.20 -23.82
CA PHE A 147 20.94 1.10 -24.24
C PHE A 147 21.62 1.51 -25.55
N ASP A 148 20.83 1.98 -26.51
CA ASP A 148 21.32 2.52 -27.77
C ASP A 148 22.09 3.83 -27.54
N VAL A 149 22.86 4.27 -28.54
CA VAL A 149 23.63 5.53 -28.47
C VAL A 149 22.70 6.70 -28.14
N PRO A 150 23.03 7.50 -27.12
CA PRO A 150 22.11 8.53 -26.65
C PRO A 150 21.98 9.67 -27.65
N ILE A 151 20.74 10.17 -27.76
CA ILE A 151 20.38 11.31 -28.60
C ILE A 151 20.45 12.59 -27.76
N LYS A 152 21.05 13.65 -28.32
CA LYS A 152 21.06 14.97 -27.67
C LYS A 152 19.70 15.63 -27.76
N ILE A 153 19.03 15.75 -26.60
CA ILE A 153 17.72 16.39 -26.48
C ILE A 153 17.77 17.70 -25.67
N PHE A 154 18.85 17.92 -24.93
CA PHE A 154 19.07 19.09 -24.12
C PHE A 154 20.25 19.92 -24.61
N ASP A 155 20.24 21.23 -24.30
CA ASP A 155 21.33 22.10 -24.59
C ASP A 155 22.50 21.86 -23.61
N PRO A 156 23.73 21.59 -24.08
CA PRO A 156 24.87 21.31 -23.23
C PRO A 156 25.31 22.50 -22.36
N ASN A 157 24.89 23.72 -22.67
CA ASN A 157 25.19 24.91 -21.88
C ASN A 157 24.32 25.03 -20.60
N TYR A 158 23.28 24.21 -20.49
CA TYR A 158 22.38 24.22 -19.35
C TYR A 158 22.39 22.86 -18.68
N THR A 159 23.00 22.79 -17.49
CA THR A 159 23.16 21.54 -16.73
C THR A 159 22.08 21.29 -15.67
N PHE A 160 21.11 22.19 -15.52
CA PHE A 160 20.14 22.16 -14.42
C PHE A 160 18.87 21.39 -14.79
N ASN A 161 18.57 20.36 -13.97
CA ASN A 161 17.26 19.68 -13.86
C ASN A 161 16.57 19.31 -15.19
N ASN A 162 17.36 18.95 -16.21
CA ASN A 162 16.82 18.39 -17.44
C ASN A 162 16.07 17.10 -17.16
N ARG A 163 14.76 17.12 -17.25
CA ARG A 163 13.93 15.94 -17.01
C ARG A 163 12.94 15.73 -18.14
N CYS A 164 12.48 14.49 -18.25
CA CYS A 164 11.52 14.08 -19.26
C CYS A 164 10.26 13.48 -18.61
N PHE A 165 9.18 13.53 -19.34
CA PHE A 165 7.95 12.82 -19.01
C PHE A 165 7.21 12.40 -20.27
N ILE A 166 6.28 11.44 -20.13
CA ILE A 166 5.36 11.02 -21.19
C ILE A 166 3.97 11.57 -20.87
N ASP A 167 3.34 12.21 -21.84
CA ASP A 167 1.99 12.72 -21.70
C ASP A 167 0.92 11.66 -22.00
N GLN A 168 -0.35 12.06 -21.88
CA GLN A 168 -1.48 11.17 -22.13
C GLN A 168 -1.59 10.75 -23.62
N SER A 169 -1.04 11.53 -24.55
CA SER A 169 -1.00 11.24 -25.98
C SER A 169 0.25 10.42 -26.38
N ASN A 170 0.95 9.85 -25.40
CA ASN A 170 2.19 9.10 -25.59
C ASN A 170 3.31 9.93 -26.27
N LYS A 171 3.33 11.25 -26.03
CA LYS A 171 4.40 12.13 -26.49
C LYS A 171 5.46 12.28 -25.40
N LEU A 172 6.71 12.33 -25.83
CA LEU A 172 7.84 12.60 -24.97
C LEU A 172 8.05 14.11 -24.85
N TRP A 173 8.06 14.62 -23.64
CA TRP A 173 8.36 16.00 -23.34
C TRP A 173 9.70 16.11 -22.60
N ALA A 174 10.51 17.04 -23.02
CA ALA A 174 11.75 17.44 -22.34
C ALA A 174 11.57 18.84 -21.76
N VAL A 175 11.69 18.95 -20.44
CA VAL A 175 11.66 20.21 -19.69
C VAL A 175 13.07 20.76 -19.64
N THR A 176 13.29 21.90 -20.29
CA THR A 176 14.59 22.63 -20.27
C THR A 176 14.41 24.01 -19.64
N PRO A 177 15.47 24.71 -19.22
CA PRO A 177 15.37 26.07 -18.71
C PRO A 177 14.76 27.06 -19.69
N LEU A 178 14.87 26.81 -20.99
CA LEU A 178 14.46 27.75 -22.05
C LEU A 178 13.17 27.37 -22.73
N SER A 179 12.83 26.08 -22.78
CA SER A 179 11.70 25.58 -23.57
C SER A 179 11.16 24.25 -23.07
N LEU A 180 9.89 24.01 -23.34
CA LEU A 180 9.27 22.68 -23.33
C LEU A 180 9.40 22.13 -24.75
N ARG A 181 10.10 21.02 -24.91
CA ARG A 181 10.29 20.38 -26.21
C ARG A 181 9.48 19.10 -26.28
N ARG A 182 8.64 18.96 -27.30
CA ARG A 182 7.84 17.77 -27.55
C ARG A 182 8.44 16.93 -28.65
N TYR A 183 8.57 15.66 -28.40
CA TYR A 183 9.09 14.67 -29.34
C TYR A 183 8.06 13.56 -29.56
N ASN A 184 8.09 12.97 -30.73
CA ASN A 184 7.46 11.69 -30.96
C ASN A 184 8.19 10.60 -30.15
N SER A 185 7.50 9.90 -29.25
CA SER A 185 8.16 8.94 -28.35
C SER A 185 8.70 7.68 -29.04
N SER A 186 8.20 7.37 -30.25
CA SER A 186 8.67 6.20 -31.02
C SER A 186 9.87 6.54 -31.91
N THR A 187 9.83 7.68 -32.64
CA THR A 187 10.86 8.09 -33.58
C THR A 187 11.90 9.04 -33.01
N LEU A 188 11.62 9.67 -31.89
CA LEU A 188 12.40 10.74 -31.23
C LEU A 188 12.57 11.99 -32.09
N ALA A 189 11.74 12.17 -33.08
CA ALA A 189 11.71 13.41 -33.87
C ALA A 189 11.10 14.55 -33.04
N LEU A 190 11.76 15.72 -33.06
CA LEU A 190 11.25 16.95 -32.45
C LEU A 190 9.99 17.39 -33.21
N GLU A 191 8.87 17.53 -32.54
CA GLU A 191 7.60 17.96 -33.12
C GLU A 191 7.26 19.41 -32.79
N ASP A 192 7.67 19.89 -31.59
CA ASP A 192 7.34 21.23 -31.11
C ASP A 192 8.35 21.73 -30.07
N SER A 193 8.49 23.06 -29.97
CA SER A 193 9.34 23.71 -28.96
C SER A 193 8.71 25.02 -28.51
N ILE A 194 8.25 25.04 -27.26
CA ILE A 194 7.48 26.13 -26.67
C ILE A 194 8.38 26.87 -25.69
N PRO A 195 8.62 28.18 -25.89
CA PRO A 195 9.46 28.97 -24.99
C PRO A 195 8.94 29.00 -23.56
N MET A 196 9.83 28.89 -22.59
CA MET A 196 9.56 29.01 -21.16
C MET A 196 9.48 30.49 -20.75
N GLN A 197 8.39 31.08 -20.71
CA GLN A 197 8.09 32.49 -20.40
C GLN A 197 8.79 33.08 -19.14
N GLY A 198 10.14 32.93 -19.05
CA GLY A 198 10.94 33.40 -17.90
C GLY A 198 10.91 32.50 -16.66
N ILE A 199 10.34 31.32 -16.74
CA ILE A 199 10.32 30.35 -15.65
C ILE A 199 11.58 29.48 -15.78
N PHE A 200 12.29 29.29 -14.65
CA PHE A 200 13.38 28.34 -14.55
C PHE A 200 12.93 27.20 -13.62
N PRO A 201 12.31 26.12 -14.13
CA PRO A 201 11.71 25.10 -13.28
C PRO A 201 12.78 24.33 -12.52
N THR A 202 12.66 24.30 -11.22
CA THR A 202 13.47 23.48 -10.32
C THR A 202 12.84 22.12 -10.07
N HIS A 203 11.52 22.04 -10.19
CA HIS A 203 10.74 20.83 -10.10
C HIS A 203 9.53 20.90 -11.05
N PHE A 204 9.07 19.73 -11.50
CA PHE A 204 7.82 19.64 -12.24
C PHE A 204 7.05 18.36 -11.89
N PHE A 205 5.76 18.40 -12.13
CA PHE A 205 4.86 17.27 -11.95
C PHE A 205 3.85 17.20 -13.09
N MET A 206 3.77 16.06 -13.77
CA MET A 206 2.78 15.82 -14.81
C MET A 206 1.54 15.18 -14.18
N HIS A 207 0.45 15.93 -14.14
CA HIS A 207 -0.82 15.45 -13.62
C HIS A 207 -1.56 14.58 -14.66
N THR A 208 -2.33 13.61 -14.19
CA THR A 208 -3.11 12.69 -15.03
C THR A 208 -4.17 13.37 -15.90
N ASN A 209 -4.57 14.62 -15.60
CA ASN A 209 -5.50 15.41 -16.41
C ASN A 209 -4.84 16.16 -17.58
N GLY A 210 -3.56 15.91 -17.85
CA GLY A 210 -2.81 16.58 -18.93
C GLY A 210 -2.21 17.94 -18.58
N ILE A 211 -2.31 18.37 -17.32
CA ILE A 211 -1.68 19.63 -16.86
C ILE A 211 -0.30 19.34 -16.29
N LEU A 212 0.70 19.98 -16.87
CA LEU A 212 2.06 20.01 -16.35
C LEU A 212 2.20 21.17 -15.36
N TRP A 213 2.61 20.84 -14.15
CA TRP A 213 2.93 21.78 -13.08
C TRP A 213 4.42 22.07 -13.10
N LEU A 214 4.79 23.32 -13.23
CA LEU A 214 6.18 23.79 -13.27
C LEU A 214 6.42 24.70 -12.07
N ALA A 215 7.35 24.31 -11.20
CA ALA A 215 7.73 25.08 -10.02
C ALA A 215 9.15 25.62 -10.17
N GLY A 216 9.35 26.89 -9.94
CA GLY A 216 10.65 27.57 -10.00
C GLY A 216 10.53 29.08 -9.81
N ASN A 217 11.61 29.74 -9.43
CA ASN A 217 11.63 31.19 -9.22
C ASN A 217 10.50 31.72 -8.32
N ARG A 218 10.15 30.99 -7.25
CA ARG A 218 9.05 31.30 -6.33
C ARG A 218 7.68 31.39 -7.02
N GLN A 219 7.53 30.69 -8.13
CA GLN A 219 6.28 30.65 -8.90
C GLN A 219 5.91 29.22 -9.22
N ILE A 220 4.61 29.00 -9.37
CA ILE A 220 4.06 27.79 -9.96
C ILE A 220 3.36 28.21 -11.25
N THR A 221 3.66 27.54 -12.33
CA THR A 221 3.04 27.78 -13.62
C THR A 221 2.45 26.48 -14.16
N LEU A 222 1.28 26.58 -14.76
CA LEU A 222 0.55 25.45 -15.33
C LEU A 222 0.66 25.50 -16.84
N PHE A 223 0.93 24.35 -17.44
CA PHE A 223 0.95 24.17 -18.89
C PHE A 223 0.04 23.02 -19.28
N ASP A 224 -0.83 23.26 -20.22
CA ASP A 224 -1.75 22.26 -20.76
C ASP A 224 -1.14 21.57 -21.97
N THR A 225 -0.84 20.28 -21.83
CA THR A 225 -0.20 19.47 -22.90
C THR A 225 -1.12 19.14 -24.06
N HIS A 226 -2.45 19.31 -23.91
CA HIS A 226 -3.40 19.10 -25.02
C HIS A 226 -3.55 20.33 -25.90
N THR A 227 -3.60 21.52 -25.28
CA THR A 227 -3.77 22.79 -26.00
C THR A 227 -2.45 23.46 -26.34
N HIS A 228 -1.32 22.99 -25.78
CA HIS A 228 0.03 23.56 -25.86
C HIS A 228 0.11 25.00 -25.38
N LYS A 229 -0.66 25.34 -24.35
CA LYS A 229 -0.72 26.70 -23.81
C LYS A 229 -0.45 26.73 -22.30
N PHE A 230 0.22 27.80 -21.88
CA PHE A 230 0.27 28.12 -20.45
C PHE A 230 -1.11 28.54 -19.97
N LYS A 231 -1.48 28.04 -18.80
CA LYS A 231 -2.74 28.38 -18.13
C LYS A 231 -2.50 29.42 -17.04
N GLU A 232 -3.52 30.16 -16.74
CA GLU A 232 -3.49 31.05 -15.59
C GLU A 232 -3.37 30.21 -14.30
N THR A 233 -2.41 30.58 -13.44
CA THR A 233 -2.23 29.93 -12.16
C THR A 233 -3.38 30.34 -11.22
N PRO A 234 -4.05 29.39 -10.54
CA PRO A 234 -5.11 29.66 -9.60
C PRO A 234 -4.72 30.71 -8.54
N GLN A 235 -5.70 31.52 -8.11
CA GLN A 235 -5.45 32.63 -7.19
C GLN A 235 -4.87 32.14 -5.86
N ALA A 236 -5.34 31.03 -5.33
CA ALA A 236 -4.84 30.46 -4.09
C ALA A 236 -3.32 30.22 -4.12
N LEU A 237 -2.77 29.82 -5.28
CA LEU A 237 -1.32 29.63 -5.47
C LEU A 237 -0.57 30.93 -5.72
N ARG A 238 -1.20 31.91 -6.38
CA ARG A 238 -0.57 33.20 -6.72
C ARG A 238 -0.50 34.17 -5.56
N SER A 239 -1.44 34.10 -4.62
CA SER A 239 -1.60 35.14 -3.57
C SER A 239 -1.31 34.64 -2.16
N HIS A 240 -0.91 33.35 -1.99
CA HIS A 240 -0.63 32.83 -0.66
C HIS A 240 0.66 33.44 -0.08
N PRO A 241 0.59 34.18 1.06
CA PRO A 241 1.71 34.99 1.55
C PRO A 241 3.01 34.24 1.76
N LEU A 242 2.93 32.99 2.29
CA LEU A 242 4.13 32.18 2.54
C LEU A 242 4.72 31.62 1.23
N LEU A 243 3.86 31.24 0.28
CA LEU A 243 4.32 30.63 -0.98
C LEU A 243 5.04 31.64 -1.89
N LEU A 244 4.67 32.93 -1.83
CA LEU A 244 5.34 34.01 -2.58
C LEU A 244 6.82 34.17 -2.23
N HIS A 245 7.23 33.70 -1.06
CA HIS A 245 8.60 33.85 -0.53
C HIS A 245 9.39 32.53 -0.54
N ALA A 246 8.85 31.45 -1.12
CA ALA A 246 9.46 30.13 -1.09
C ALA A 246 9.52 29.48 -2.49
N ASN A 247 10.53 28.67 -2.73
CA ASN A 247 10.56 27.82 -3.91
C ASN A 247 9.92 26.48 -3.59
N VAL A 248 8.96 26.06 -4.43
CA VAL A 248 8.44 24.70 -4.38
C VAL A 248 9.50 23.78 -4.99
N ASN A 249 9.99 22.86 -4.20
CA ASN A 249 11.05 21.92 -4.58
C ASN A 249 10.54 20.49 -4.79
N TYR A 250 9.30 20.21 -4.40
CA TYR A 250 8.64 18.92 -4.67
C TYR A 250 7.12 19.09 -4.79
N ILE A 251 6.52 18.40 -5.76
CA ILE A 251 5.07 18.32 -5.96
C ILE A 251 4.70 16.85 -6.00
N HIS A 252 3.75 16.42 -5.16
CA HIS A 252 3.31 15.04 -5.07
C HIS A 252 1.79 14.93 -5.02
N PRO A 253 1.15 13.99 -5.73
CA PRO A 253 -0.29 13.78 -5.62
C PRO A 253 -0.67 13.25 -4.23
N TYR A 254 -1.78 13.74 -3.68
CA TYR A 254 -2.31 13.31 -2.40
C TYR A 254 -3.83 13.12 -2.47
N GLY A 255 -4.29 11.88 -2.28
CA GLY A 255 -5.68 11.54 -2.52
C GLY A 255 -6.09 11.73 -3.98
N SER A 256 -7.39 11.96 -4.22
CA SER A 256 -7.95 12.09 -5.57
C SER A 256 -7.91 13.53 -6.12
N ASN A 257 -7.89 14.53 -5.24
CA ASN A 257 -8.18 15.93 -5.61
C ASN A 257 -7.13 16.93 -5.13
N SER A 258 -6.01 16.46 -4.58
CA SER A 258 -5.04 17.36 -3.94
C SER A 258 -3.60 17.06 -4.33
N LEU A 259 -2.76 18.05 -4.16
CA LEU A 259 -1.32 17.98 -4.30
C LEU A 259 -0.64 18.44 -3.01
N LEU A 260 0.42 17.76 -2.62
CA LEU A 260 1.38 18.23 -1.63
C LEU A 260 2.44 19.07 -2.33
N LEU A 261 2.65 20.27 -1.86
CA LEU A 261 3.68 21.20 -2.35
C LEU A 261 4.70 21.40 -1.24
N ASN A 262 5.87 20.79 -1.37
CA ASN A 262 6.95 21.02 -0.41
C ASN A 262 7.81 22.19 -0.86
N THR A 263 8.22 23.03 0.10
CA THR A 263 9.03 24.21 -0.17
C THR A 263 10.40 24.15 0.50
N ASP A 264 11.31 25.01 0.05
CA ASP A 264 12.67 25.10 0.59
C ASP A 264 12.73 25.72 1.99
N GLN A 265 11.78 26.61 2.36
CA GLN A 265 11.83 27.41 3.59
C GLN A 265 10.52 27.50 4.37
N GLN A 266 9.38 27.28 3.73
CA GLN A 266 8.06 27.48 4.32
C GLN A 266 7.31 26.18 4.62
N GLY A 267 8.01 25.03 4.58
CA GLY A 267 7.39 23.74 4.84
C GLY A 267 6.46 23.27 3.73
N MET A 268 5.41 22.58 4.10
CA MET A 268 4.52 21.87 3.17
C MET A 268 3.13 22.50 3.12
N PHE A 269 2.55 22.50 1.93
CA PHE A 269 1.17 22.93 1.66
C PHE A 269 0.39 21.77 1.05
N LEU A 270 -0.87 21.67 1.41
CA LEU A 270 -1.87 20.86 0.71
C LEU A 270 -2.70 21.78 -0.18
N TYR A 271 -2.69 21.56 -1.47
CA TYR A 271 -3.51 22.30 -2.43
C TYR A 271 -4.60 21.38 -3.01
N ASN A 272 -5.87 21.70 -2.79
CA ASN A 272 -6.99 21.06 -3.45
C ASN A 272 -7.28 21.76 -4.78
N TYR A 273 -7.05 21.07 -5.91
CA TYR A 273 -7.18 21.68 -7.24
C TYR A 273 -8.61 21.63 -7.81
N VAL A 274 -9.55 21.00 -7.10
CA VAL A 274 -10.98 20.99 -7.46
C VAL A 274 -11.72 22.14 -6.80
N GLU A 275 -11.47 22.33 -5.50
CA GLU A 275 -12.10 23.37 -4.68
C GLU A 275 -11.27 24.65 -4.61
N GLU A 276 -10.06 24.64 -5.19
CA GLU A 276 -9.11 25.77 -5.28
C GLU A 276 -8.75 26.41 -3.95
N TYR A 277 -8.59 25.60 -2.89
CA TYR A 277 -8.08 26.10 -1.61
C TYR A 277 -6.72 25.48 -1.26
N MET A 278 -6.02 26.14 -0.35
CA MET A 278 -4.71 25.70 0.13
C MET A 278 -4.66 25.75 1.65
N ILE A 279 -4.02 24.73 2.26
CA ILE A 279 -3.80 24.63 3.71
C ILE A 279 -2.30 24.49 3.94
N HIS A 280 -1.74 25.32 4.83
CA HIS A 280 -0.37 25.19 5.27
C HIS A 280 -0.23 24.17 6.39
N GLN A 281 0.91 23.51 6.53
CA GLN A 281 1.17 22.48 7.54
C GLN A 281 0.96 22.93 9.00
N SER A 282 1.01 24.23 9.29
CA SER A 282 0.74 24.77 10.63
C SER A 282 -0.74 25.03 10.92
N GLU A 283 -1.62 24.88 9.92
CA GLU A 283 -3.04 25.16 10.03
C GLU A 283 -3.82 23.92 10.44
N ASN A 284 -4.92 24.15 11.16
CA ASN A 284 -5.87 23.09 11.47
C ASN A 284 -6.48 22.55 10.17
N GLY A 285 -6.50 21.21 10.02
CA GLY A 285 -7.03 20.56 8.82
C GLY A 285 -5.94 20.05 7.88
N PHE A 286 -4.66 20.32 8.14
CA PHE A 286 -3.60 19.64 7.42
C PHE A 286 -3.64 18.15 7.76
N PRO A 287 -3.54 17.22 6.77
CA PRO A 287 -3.92 15.82 6.95
C PRO A 287 -2.97 15.00 7.83
N PHE A 288 -1.78 15.50 8.13
CA PHE A 288 -0.78 14.81 8.95
C PHE A 288 0.29 15.76 9.48
N GLU A 289 1.01 15.33 10.50
CA GLU A 289 2.19 16.03 10.99
C GLU A 289 3.35 15.89 9.99
N VAL A 290 3.88 17.02 9.51
CA VAL A 290 4.99 17.04 8.57
C VAL A 290 6.30 16.82 9.32
N PRO A 291 7.19 15.92 8.85
CA PRO A 291 8.46 15.69 9.51
C PRO A 291 9.37 16.91 9.48
N HIS A 292 10.11 17.11 10.56
CA HIS A 292 11.04 18.26 10.74
C HIS A 292 12.40 18.02 10.08
N PHE A 293 12.40 17.57 8.82
CA PHE A 293 13.61 17.40 8.04
C PHE A 293 13.45 17.92 6.61
N LYS A 294 14.56 18.08 5.92
CA LYS A 294 14.56 18.49 4.51
C LYS A 294 14.17 17.32 3.63
N ILE A 295 13.04 17.44 2.93
CA ILE A 295 12.49 16.41 2.08
C ILE A 295 13.31 16.31 0.78
N SER A 296 13.68 15.10 0.39
CA SER A 296 14.36 14.78 -0.85
C SER A 296 13.44 14.20 -1.92
N THR A 297 12.51 13.33 -1.51
CA THR A 297 11.61 12.63 -2.42
C THR A 297 10.34 12.18 -1.71
N MET A 298 9.26 11.95 -2.45
CA MET A 298 8.02 11.36 -1.95
C MET A 298 7.55 10.26 -2.89
N PHE A 299 6.90 9.26 -2.33
CA PHE A 299 6.36 8.12 -3.08
C PHE A 299 5.07 7.63 -2.43
N THR A 300 4.09 7.26 -3.25
CA THR A 300 2.86 6.61 -2.77
C THR A 300 2.85 5.17 -3.27
N ASP A 301 2.85 4.22 -2.33
CA ASP A 301 2.82 2.80 -2.66
C ASP A 301 1.42 2.33 -3.14
N SER A 302 1.32 1.08 -3.57
CA SER A 302 0.07 0.48 -4.05
C SER A 302 -1.02 0.44 -2.96
N GLN A 303 -0.64 0.46 -1.70
CA GLN A 303 -1.52 0.49 -0.54
C GLN A 303 -1.90 1.92 -0.11
N LYS A 304 -1.48 2.93 -0.89
CA LYS A 304 -1.71 4.37 -0.63
C LYS A 304 -0.99 4.90 0.61
N ASN A 305 0.04 4.21 1.10
CA ASN A 305 0.91 4.80 2.09
C ASN A 305 1.82 5.84 1.43
N LEU A 306 2.02 6.97 2.09
CA LEU A 306 2.93 8.02 1.64
C LEU A 306 4.30 7.85 2.31
N TRP A 307 5.32 7.63 1.51
CA TRP A 307 6.73 7.53 1.91
C TRP A 307 7.40 8.87 1.65
N ILE A 308 8.05 9.43 2.67
CA ILE A 308 8.70 10.75 2.61
C ILE A 308 10.17 10.57 2.96
N GLY A 309 11.04 10.72 1.97
CA GLY A 309 12.49 10.60 2.12
C GLY A 309 13.15 11.92 2.52
N SER A 310 14.22 11.82 3.29
CA SER A 310 15.04 12.93 3.77
C SER A 310 16.39 13.01 3.06
N VAL A 311 16.99 14.19 3.08
CA VAL A 311 18.38 14.38 2.61
C VAL A 311 19.41 13.86 3.60
N ASP A 312 19.06 13.60 4.89
CA ASP A 312 20.01 13.30 5.97
C ASP A 312 19.45 12.48 7.15
N GLN A 313 18.14 12.18 7.19
CA GLN A 313 17.49 11.53 8.34
C GLN A 313 16.67 10.29 7.97
N GLY A 314 16.98 9.64 6.85
CA GLY A 314 16.25 8.48 6.39
C GLY A 314 14.88 8.82 5.82
N TYR A 315 13.83 8.18 6.30
CA TYR A 315 12.46 8.41 5.81
C TYR A 315 11.42 8.25 6.90
N VAL A 316 10.20 8.73 6.61
CA VAL A 316 8.99 8.45 7.39
C VAL A 316 7.91 7.88 6.49
N VAL A 317 7.01 7.10 7.06
CA VAL A 317 5.84 6.56 6.34
C VAL A 317 4.57 7.10 6.97
N ARG A 318 3.72 7.65 6.14
CA ARG A 318 2.35 7.97 6.49
C ARG A 318 1.46 6.82 6.02
N TYR A 319 1.03 5.99 6.94
CA TYR A 319 0.16 4.87 6.61
C TYR A 319 -1.27 5.32 6.31
N ASN A 320 -1.86 4.73 5.28
CA ASN A 320 -3.25 4.98 4.92
C ASN A 320 -4.20 4.07 5.69
N TYR A 321 -4.35 4.30 6.98
CA TYR A 321 -5.23 3.48 7.83
C TYR A 321 -6.72 3.60 7.45
N LYS A 322 -7.15 4.73 6.89
CA LYS A 322 -8.56 4.96 6.53
C LYS A 322 -9.06 4.05 5.40
N GLU A 323 -8.19 3.68 4.48
CA GLU A 323 -8.56 2.75 3.41
C GLU A 323 -8.45 1.27 3.83
N ARG A 324 -7.63 0.95 4.84
CA ARG A 324 -7.47 -0.43 5.33
C ARG A 324 -8.53 -0.84 6.33
N PHE A 325 -8.97 0.09 7.17
CA PHE A 325 -9.93 -0.15 8.22
C PHE A 325 -11.03 0.90 8.17
N ASN A 326 -12.10 0.56 7.45
CA ASN A 326 -13.29 1.40 7.45
C ASN A 326 -13.98 1.26 8.81
N THR A 327 -13.95 2.29 9.64
CA THR A 327 -14.71 2.31 10.89
C THR A 327 -16.17 2.57 10.59
N ASN A 328 -16.99 1.53 10.68
CA ASN A 328 -18.43 1.69 10.66
C ASN A 328 -18.87 2.19 12.04
N ASN A 329 -19.05 3.49 12.18
CA ASN A 329 -19.41 4.12 13.46
C ASN A 329 -20.72 3.58 14.04
N HIS A 330 -21.68 3.22 13.20
CA HIS A 330 -22.94 2.61 13.64
C HIS A 330 -22.73 1.21 14.20
N LEU A 331 -21.99 0.35 13.49
CA LEU A 331 -21.65 -0.99 13.96
C LEU A 331 -20.79 -0.93 15.23
N SER A 332 -19.79 -0.04 15.25
CA SER A 332 -18.89 0.14 16.41
C SER A 332 -19.66 0.60 17.66
N SER A 333 -20.62 1.51 17.52
CA SER A 333 -21.43 1.99 18.65
C SER A 333 -22.36 0.89 19.19
N TYR A 334 -22.91 0.08 18.29
CA TYR A 334 -23.80 -1.04 18.67
C TYR A 334 -23.05 -2.18 19.37
N LEU A 335 -21.82 -2.47 18.94
CA LEU A 335 -20.95 -3.51 19.50
C LEU A 335 -20.07 -3.01 20.64
N ASN A 336 -20.24 -1.78 21.07
CA ASN A 336 -19.43 -1.19 22.15
C ASN A 336 -19.42 -2.10 23.40
N ARG A 337 -18.22 -2.43 23.88
CA ARG A 337 -17.96 -3.34 25.02
C ARG A 337 -18.31 -4.81 24.78
N LYS A 338 -18.62 -5.23 23.55
CA LYS A 338 -18.87 -6.63 23.21
C LYS A 338 -17.62 -7.28 22.62
N SER A 339 -17.26 -8.45 23.12
CA SER A 339 -16.10 -9.20 22.62
C SER A 339 -16.51 -10.08 21.43
N VAL A 340 -16.34 -9.60 20.21
CA VAL A 340 -16.57 -10.39 19.01
C VAL A 340 -15.41 -11.37 18.81
N LEU A 341 -15.71 -12.67 18.83
CA LEU A 341 -14.72 -13.76 18.71
C LEU A 341 -14.63 -14.35 17.32
N SER A 342 -15.70 -14.25 16.54
CA SER A 342 -15.77 -14.85 15.22
C SER A 342 -16.73 -14.10 14.32
N VAL A 343 -16.40 -14.01 13.05
CA VAL A 343 -17.25 -13.42 12.03
C VAL A 343 -17.35 -14.34 10.80
N ALA A 344 -18.48 -14.27 10.10
CA ALA A 344 -18.70 -14.94 8.82
C ALA A 344 -19.68 -14.11 7.97
N VAL A 345 -19.56 -14.21 6.64
CA VAL A 345 -20.48 -13.52 5.72
C VAL A 345 -21.29 -14.56 4.96
N ASP A 346 -22.61 -14.36 4.87
CA ASP A 346 -23.48 -15.21 4.06
C ASP A 346 -23.67 -14.66 2.62
N LYS A 347 -24.43 -15.39 1.81
CA LYS A 347 -24.68 -15.02 0.42
C LYS A 347 -25.57 -13.78 0.24
N GLU A 348 -26.40 -13.50 1.23
CA GLU A 348 -27.25 -12.31 1.32
C GLU A 348 -26.52 -11.09 1.86
N ARG A 349 -25.16 -11.16 1.95
CA ARG A 349 -24.28 -10.10 2.47
C ARG A 349 -24.57 -9.71 3.93
N ASN A 350 -25.05 -10.65 4.73
CA ASN A 350 -25.11 -10.47 6.17
C ASN A 350 -23.79 -10.88 6.81
N LEU A 351 -23.22 -9.98 7.61
CA LEU A 351 -22.07 -10.24 8.46
C LEU A 351 -22.57 -10.78 9.80
N TRP A 352 -22.29 -12.02 10.06
CA TRP A 352 -22.58 -12.71 11.32
C TRP A 352 -21.45 -12.47 12.31
N MET A 353 -21.80 -12.17 13.57
CA MET A 353 -20.83 -11.88 14.62
C MET A 353 -21.18 -12.67 15.87
N ALA A 354 -20.30 -13.58 16.25
CA ALA A 354 -20.40 -14.35 17.49
C ALA A 354 -19.64 -13.66 18.61
N THR A 355 -20.26 -13.51 19.77
CA THR A 355 -19.66 -12.82 20.92
C THR A 355 -19.46 -13.78 22.08
N MET A 356 -18.54 -13.45 22.99
CA MET A 356 -18.15 -14.33 24.08
C MET A 356 -19.31 -14.61 25.07
N ILE A 357 -20.07 -13.59 25.45
CA ILE A 357 -21.11 -13.69 26.45
C ILE A 357 -22.40 -12.94 26.07
N ASP A 358 -22.41 -12.23 24.94
CA ASP A 358 -23.51 -11.35 24.55
C ASP A 358 -24.38 -11.91 23.42
N GLY A 359 -24.16 -13.17 23.02
CA GLY A 359 -24.96 -13.84 22.00
C GLY A 359 -24.46 -13.63 20.57
N LEU A 360 -25.39 -13.66 19.60
CA LEU A 360 -25.14 -13.61 18.18
C LEU A 360 -25.75 -12.35 17.56
N TYR A 361 -25.01 -11.69 16.67
CA TYR A 361 -25.45 -10.51 15.95
C TYR A 361 -25.35 -10.71 14.46
N VAL A 362 -26.20 -10.03 13.71
CA VAL A 362 -26.18 -9.97 12.27
C VAL A 362 -26.21 -8.51 11.81
N TYR A 363 -25.31 -8.15 10.90
CA TYR A 363 -25.26 -6.85 10.23
C TYR A 363 -25.46 -7.05 8.74
N ASN A 364 -26.52 -6.47 8.19
CA ASN A 364 -26.72 -6.48 6.76
C ASN A 364 -25.87 -5.38 6.12
N MET A 365 -24.96 -5.76 5.22
CA MET A 365 -23.96 -4.86 4.64
C MET A 365 -24.56 -3.88 3.60
N ASP A 366 -25.76 -4.15 3.09
CA ASP A 366 -26.45 -3.30 2.11
C ASP A 366 -27.40 -2.31 2.78
N SER A 367 -28.20 -2.76 3.76
CA SER A 367 -29.10 -1.87 4.52
C SER A 367 -28.44 -1.17 5.70
N HIS A 368 -27.22 -1.57 6.06
CA HIS A 368 -26.48 -1.09 7.25
C HIS A 368 -27.23 -1.33 8.59
N GLU A 369 -28.17 -2.27 8.63
CA GLU A 369 -28.94 -2.59 9.81
C GLU A 369 -28.24 -3.66 10.65
N VAL A 370 -28.13 -3.42 11.98
CA VAL A 370 -27.59 -4.37 12.98
C VAL A 370 -28.75 -4.91 13.78
N LYS A 371 -28.79 -6.23 13.95
CA LYS A 371 -29.77 -6.90 14.80
C LYS A 371 -29.10 -7.90 15.75
N GLU A 372 -29.57 -7.97 16.98
CA GLU A 372 -29.33 -9.11 17.81
C GLU A 372 -30.22 -10.27 17.35
N VAL A 373 -29.62 -11.42 17.15
CA VAL A 373 -30.36 -12.61 16.71
C VAL A 373 -31.00 -13.27 17.93
N ASP A 374 -32.31 -13.50 17.84
CA ASP A 374 -32.99 -14.28 18.89
C ASP A 374 -32.37 -15.69 18.97
N SER A 375 -31.73 -15.93 20.06
CA SER A 375 -30.97 -17.14 20.35
C SER A 375 -31.51 -17.91 21.54
N ALA A 376 -32.74 -17.59 22.01
CA ALA A 376 -33.34 -18.17 23.22
C ALA A 376 -33.48 -19.72 23.17
N GLY A 377 -33.51 -20.30 21.95
CA GLY A 377 -33.57 -21.75 21.75
C GLY A 377 -32.21 -22.43 21.56
N LEU A 378 -31.10 -21.69 21.57
CA LEU A 378 -29.77 -22.26 21.37
C LEU A 378 -29.20 -22.79 22.69
N PRO A 379 -28.48 -23.94 22.65
CA PRO A 379 -27.86 -24.50 23.86
C PRO A 379 -26.68 -23.65 24.33
N GLY A 380 -26.46 -23.66 25.64
CA GLY A 380 -25.35 -22.96 26.28
C GLY A 380 -25.76 -21.57 26.74
N LYS A 381 -25.92 -21.39 28.02
CA LYS A 381 -26.20 -20.11 28.66
C LYS A 381 -24.93 -19.54 29.27
N SER A 382 -24.63 -18.28 28.95
CA SER A 382 -23.61 -17.51 29.65
C SER A 382 -24.12 -16.94 30.98
N ALA A 383 -23.28 -16.23 31.69
CA ALA A 383 -23.65 -15.46 32.86
C ALA A 383 -24.74 -14.39 32.61
N THR A 384 -24.95 -14.02 31.36
CA THR A 384 -25.95 -13.05 30.90
C THR A 384 -27.24 -13.69 30.40
N ASP A 385 -27.41 -14.99 30.59
CA ASP A 385 -28.54 -15.82 30.11
C ASP A 385 -28.62 -15.95 28.57
N LYS A 386 -27.62 -15.41 27.83
CA LYS A 386 -27.48 -15.54 26.40
C LYS A 386 -26.58 -16.73 26.05
N PRO A 387 -26.76 -17.36 24.88
CA PRO A 387 -25.91 -18.47 24.48
C PRO A 387 -24.46 -18.01 24.27
N ASP A 388 -23.53 -18.81 24.75
CA ASP A 388 -22.09 -18.63 24.56
C ASP A 388 -21.67 -19.16 23.18
N ILE A 389 -21.83 -18.33 22.16
CA ILE A 389 -21.49 -18.68 20.80
C ILE A 389 -20.09 -18.13 20.48
N THR A 390 -19.10 -19.00 20.45
CA THR A 390 -17.69 -18.61 20.27
C THR A 390 -17.25 -18.63 18.82
N ARG A 391 -17.96 -19.34 17.94
CA ARG A 391 -17.62 -19.40 16.50
C ARG A 391 -18.89 -19.40 15.66
N VAL A 392 -18.80 -18.72 14.53
CA VAL A 392 -19.77 -18.74 13.45
C VAL A 392 -19.06 -19.06 12.13
N PHE A 393 -19.69 -19.87 11.32
CA PHE A 393 -19.21 -20.25 9.98
C PHE A 393 -20.41 -20.39 9.05
N VAL A 394 -20.27 -19.98 7.80
CA VAL A 394 -21.31 -20.14 6.76
C VAL A 394 -20.79 -21.14 5.71
N ASP A 395 -21.57 -22.18 5.44
CA ASP A 395 -21.20 -23.17 4.44
C ASP A 395 -21.62 -22.77 3.01
N ASP A 396 -21.18 -23.55 2.01
CA ASP A 396 -21.45 -23.30 0.60
C ASP A 396 -22.93 -23.44 0.22
N GLU A 397 -23.75 -24.10 1.04
CA GLU A 397 -25.19 -24.20 0.90
C GLU A 397 -25.94 -23.01 1.54
N GLY A 398 -25.25 -22.19 2.34
CA GLY A 398 -25.78 -21.01 3.04
C GLY A 398 -26.32 -21.32 4.42
N TYR A 399 -26.02 -22.51 5.00
CA TYR A 399 -26.31 -22.78 6.39
C TYR A 399 -25.28 -22.13 7.31
N ILE A 400 -25.77 -21.69 8.45
CA ILE A 400 -24.98 -21.06 9.48
C ILE A 400 -24.62 -22.10 10.55
N TRP A 401 -23.34 -22.34 10.73
CA TRP A 401 -22.82 -23.23 11.75
C TRP A 401 -22.34 -22.43 12.94
N LEU A 402 -22.81 -22.79 14.12
CA LEU A 402 -22.50 -22.14 15.38
C LEU A 402 -21.82 -23.12 16.32
N ALA A 403 -20.78 -22.67 17.03
CA ALA A 403 -20.15 -23.44 18.09
C ALA A 403 -20.39 -22.78 19.46
N ALA A 404 -20.99 -23.54 20.37
CA ALA A 404 -21.10 -23.20 21.77
C ALA A 404 -20.00 -23.97 22.53
N LEU A 405 -18.88 -23.28 22.80
CA LEU A 405 -17.67 -23.92 23.34
C LEU A 405 -17.93 -24.65 24.64
N TYR A 406 -18.47 -23.95 25.65
CA TYR A 406 -18.67 -24.51 26.98
C TYR A 406 -19.87 -25.45 27.05
N ALA A 407 -20.83 -25.31 26.15
CA ALA A 407 -21.92 -26.28 26.03
C ALA A 407 -21.51 -27.56 25.28
N SER A 408 -20.32 -27.57 24.65
CA SER A 408 -19.83 -28.67 23.81
C SER A 408 -20.81 -29.06 22.72
N LYS A 409 -21.38 -28.04 22.05
CA LYS A 409 -22.37 -28.23 20.98
C LYS A 409 -21.93 -27.50 19.69
N VAL A 410 -22.24 -28.15 18.58
CA VAL A 410 -22.21 -27.54 17.23
C VAL A 410 -23.62 -27.57 16.68
N MET A 411 -24.10 -26.45 16.17
CA MET A 411 -25.43 -26.28 15.65
C MET A 411 -25.39 -25.94 14.18
N LYS A 412 -26.22 -26.57 13.37
CA LYS A 412 -26.52 -26.18 12.00
C LYS A 412 -27.82 -25.39 12.01
N CYS A 413 -27.78 -24.18 11.48
CA CYS A 413 -28.92 -23.27 11.46
C CYS A 413 -29.23 -22.78 10.05
N SER A 414 -30.51 -22.48 9.78
CA SER A 414 -30.94 -21.70 8.62
C SER A 414 -31.44 -20.32 9.07
N TYR A 415 -31.28 -19.30 8.23
CA TYR A 415 -31.76 -17.96 8.52
C TYR A 415 -32.67 -17.47 7.40
N LYS A 416 -33.91 -17.16 7.72
CA LYS A 416 -34.89 -16.66 6.75
C LYS A 416 -35.80 -15.64 7.42
N ASN A 417 -36.05 -14.52 6.74
CA ASN A 417 -36.96 -13.46 7.20
C ASN A 417 -36.66 -12.94 8.61
N GLY A 418 -35.37 -12.85 8.97
CA GLY A 418 -34.94 -12.38 10.29
C GLY A 418 -35.01 -13.45 11.41
N ILE A 419 -35.36 -14.68 11.09
CA ILE A 419 -35.51 -15.77 12.05
C ILE A 419 -34.42 -16.81 11.85
N LEU A 420 -33.67 -17.08 12.90
CA LEU A 420 -32.69 -18.16 12.98
C LEU A 420 -33.40 -19.46 13.44
N LYS A 421 -33.33 -20.50 12.64
CA LYS A 421 -33.89 -21.80 12.95
C LYS A 421 -32.83 -22.86 13.05
N THR A 422 -32.76 -23.60 14.16
CA THR A 422 -31.85 -24.74 14.34
C THR A 422 -32.36 -25.95 13.54
N GLU A 423 -31.55 -26.48 12.65
CA GLU A 423 -31.83 -27.66 11.84
C GLU A 423 -31.27 -28.94 12.45
N SER A 424 -30.11 -28.88 13.10
CA SER A 424 -29.50 -29.98 13.86
C SER A 424 -28.56 -29.49 14.93
N ILE A 425 -28.39 -30.32 15.96
CA ILE A 425 -27.43 -30.08 17.07
C ILE A 425 -26.55 -31.33 17.19
N HIS A 426 -25.25 -31.14 17.30
CA HIS A 426 -24.27 -32.20 17.42
C HIS A 426 -23.42 -32.05 18.68
N ASP A 427 -23.16 -33.16 19.37
CA ASP A 427 -22.28 -33.22 20.52
C ASP A 427 -20.81 -33.28 20.08
N ILE A 428 -20.11 -32.16 20.21
CA ILE A 428 -18.68 -32.08 19.95
C ILE A 428 -18.01 -31.37 21.10
N PHE A 429 -17.11 -32.06 21.78
CA PHE A 429 -16.45 -31.55 22.98
C PHE A 429 -15.58 -30.32 22.65
N LEU A 430 -15.90 -29.19 23.28
CA LEU A 430 -15.19 -27.91 23.18
C LEU A 430 -14.83 -27.51 21.70
N PRO A 431 -15.82 -27.29 20.82
CA PRO A 431 -15.58 -26.94 19.42
C PRO A 431 -14.93 -25.55 19.30
N LEU A 432 -13.87 -25.43 18.50
CA LEU A 432 -13.02 -24.24 18.45
C LEU A 432 -12.86 -23.63 17.07
N SER A 433 -12.93 -24.41 16.00
CA SER A 433 -12.75 -23.94 14.62
C SER A 433 -13.59 -24.72 13.63
N PHE A 434 -13.93 -24.05 12.53
CA PHE A 434 -14.65 -24.63 11.39
C PHE A 434 -13.85 -24.48 10.11
N ALA A 435 -14.06 -25.43 9.19
CA ALA A 435 -13.69 -25.27 7.79
C ALA A 435 -14.61 -26.13 6.91
N GLN A 436 -14.69 -25.80 5.62
CA GLN A 436 -15.34 -26.63 4.61
C GLN A 436 -14.37 -26.94 3.50
N ASP A 437 -14.25 -28.21 3.13
CA ASP A 437 -13.46 -28.61 1.97
C ASP A 437 -14.25 -28.52 0.66
N ARG A 438 -13.58 -28.74 -0.47
CA ARG A 438 -14.19 -28.68 -1.81
C ARG A 438 -15.27 -29.74 -2.06
N CYS A 439 -15.29 -30.80 -1.27
CA CYS A 439 -16.31 -31.84 -1.33
C CYS A 439 -17.55 -31.48 -0.49
N GLY A 440 -17.54 -30.32 0.16
CA GLY A 440 -18.59 -29.87 1.06
C GLY A 440 -18.56 -30.52 2.43
N THR A 441 -17.47 -31.19 2.81
CA THR A 441 -17.31 -31.75 4.16
C THR A 441 -17.06 -30.63 5.13
N ILE A 442 -17.84 -30.57 6.22
CA ILE A 442 -17.63 -29.64 7.33
C ILE A 442 -16.66 -30.27 8.31
N TRP A 443 -15.62 -29.56 8.64
CA TRP A 443 -14.60 -29.94 9.59
C TRP A 443 -14.68 -29.09 10.84
N VAL A 444 -14.54 -29.72 12.00
CA VAL A 444 -14.56 -29.04 13.32
C VAL A 444 -13.32 -29.43 14.10
N GLY A 445 -12.49 -28.44 14.39
CA GLY A 445 -11.37 -28.55 15.32
C GLY A 445 -11.83 -28.24 16.74
N THR A 446 -11.22 -28.89 17.74
CA THR A 446 -11.63 -28.77 19.13
C THR A 446 -10.52 -28.27 20.05
N TYR A 447 -10.87 -27.90 21.26
CA TYR A 447 -9.93 -27.60 22.39
C TYR A 447 -9.31 -28.89 22.95
N SER A 448 -9.04 -29.83 22.06
CA SER A 448 -8.33 -31.09 22.31
C SER A 448 -7.74 -31.52 20.93
N PRO A 449 -6.83 -32.50 20.88
CA PRO A 449 -6.26 -32.97 19.60
C PRO A 449 -7.28 -33.82 18.80
N LYS A 450 -8.54 -33.46 18.82
CA LYS A 450 -9.61 -34.16 18.10
C LYS A 450 -10.13 -33.30 16.96
N LEU A 451 -10.23 -33.91 15.78
CA LEU A 451 -10.81 -33.34 14.59
C LEU A 451 -12.04 -34.15 14.18
N TYR A 452 -13.13 -33.47 13.91
CA TYR A 452 -14.38 -34.08 13.46
C TYR A 452 -14.68 -33.68 12.03
N ALA A 453 -15.26 -34.58 11.27
CA ALA A 453 -15.68 -34.37 9.90
C ALA A 453 -17.12 -34.83 9.69
N LYS A 454 -17.90 -34.05 8.96
CA LYS A 454 -19.25 -34.40 8.52
C LYS A 454 -19.36 -34.20 7.03
N LYS A 455 -19.45 -35.30 6.27
CA LYS A 455 -19.68 -35.21 4.83
C LYS A 455 -21.10 -34.69 4.53
N ARG A 456 -21.27 -34.10 3.37
CA ARG A 456 -22.53 -33.44 2.97
C ARG A 456 -23.77 -34.31 3.16
N LYS A 457 -23.70 -35.58 2.82
CA LYS A 457 -24.82 -36.54 2.91
C LYS A 457 -24.96 -37.25 4.26
N GLU A 458 -23.99 -37.12 5.14
CA GLU A 458 -24.03 -37.76 6.47
C GLU A 458 -24.82 -36.89 7.44
N LYS A 459 -25.50 -37.54 8.41
CA LYS A 459 -26.26 -36.83 9.44
C LYS A 459 -25.36 -36.39 10.60
N GLU A 460 -24.37 -37.21 10.95
CA GLU A 460 -23.53 -37.04 12.13
C GLU A 460 -22.07 -36.72 11.79
N PHE A 461 -21.39 -36.09 12.72
CA PHE A 461 -19.95 -35.91 12.67
C PHE A 461 -19.24 -37.20 13.08
N VAL A 462 -18.20 -37.54 12.36
CA VAL A 462 -17.31 -38.65 12.68
C VAL A 462 -15.97 -38.10 13.15
N GLN A 463 -15.49 -38.56 14.29
CA GLN A 463 -14.16 -38.25 14.74
C GLN A 463 -13.13 -38.88 13.81
N THR A 464 -12.27 -38.05 13.24
CA THR A 464 -11.14 -38.51 12.40
C THR A 464 -10.00 -39.02 13.28
N LYS A 465 -9.06 -39.81 12.70
CA LYS A 465 -7.90 -40.27 13.46
C LYS A 465 -7.15 -39.11 14.10
N VAL A 466 -6.94 -39.22 15.40
CA VAL A 466 -6.18 -38.31 16.21
C VAL A 466 -4.73 -38.33 15.72
N PHE A 467 -4.15 -37.15 15.51
CA PHE A 467 -2.71 -37.05 15.37
C PHE A 467 -2.07 -37.46 16.70
N SER A 468 -1.03 -38.28 16.64
CA SER A 468 -0.27 -38.77 17.80
C SER A 468 0.56 -37.67 18.52
N TRP A 469 0.07 -36.44 18.48
CA TRP A 469 0.78 -35.29 19.01
C TRP A 469 0.20 -34.96 20.39
N THR A 470 1.06 -34.81 21.35
CA THR A 470 0.77 -34.30 22.69
C THR A 470 0.39 -32.80 22.69
N GLY A 471 0.08 -32.25 21.56
CA GLY A 471 -0.36 -30.86 21.36
C GLY A 471 -1.85 -30.69 21.64
N THR A 472 -2.25 -29.53 22.08
CA THR A 472 -3.33 -29.30 22.98
C THR A 472 -4.66 -28.93 22.37
N PHE A 473 -4.73 -28.25 21.21
CA PHE A 473 -5.99 -27.83 20.59
C PHE A 473 -5.82 -27.41 19.13
N ILE A 474 -6.92 -27.39 18.37
CA ILE A 474 -6.96 -27.05 16.94
C ILE A 474 -7.72 -25.74 16.72
N PRO A 475 -7.06 -24.56 16.89
CA PRO A 475 -7.69 -23.25 16.78
C PRO A 475 -7.95 -22.81 15.33
N GLY A 476 -7.32 -23.45 14.35
CA GLY A 476 -7.45 -23.08 12.94
C GLY A 476 -7.38 -24.26 12.01
N LEU A 477 -8.23 -24.20 10.98
CA LEU A 477 -8.31 -25.18 9.91
C LEU A 477 -8.25 -24.45 8.56
N LEU A 478 -7.41 -24.90 7.64
CA LEU A 478 -7.30 -24.33 6.30
C LEU A 478 -7.31 -25.44 5.25
N PRO A 479 -8.39 -25.60 4.49
CA PRO A 479 -8.47 -26.52 3.39
C PRO A 479 -7.61 -26.02 2.20
N ARG A 480 -6.83 -26.92 1.60
CA ARG A 480 -5.98 -26.63 0.45
C ARG A 480 -6.61 -27.12 -0.84
N ASN A 481 -6.21 -26.50 -1.95
CA ASN A 481 -6.70 -26.83 -3.28
C ASN A 481 -6.39 -28.27 -3.74
N ASN A 482 -5.42 -28.93 -3.10
CA ASN A 482 -5.00 -30.31 -3.40
C ASN A 482 -5.70 -31.37 -2.52
N GLY A 483 -6.81 -31.02 -1.85
CA GLY A 483 -7.56 -31.92 -0.97
C GLY A 483 -6.94 -32.14 0.41
N LYS A 484 -5.83 -31.48 0.74
CA LYS A 484 -5.22 -31.54 2.07
C LYS A 484 -5.83 -30.50 3.00
N MET A 485 -5.91 -30.84 4.28
CA MET A 485 -6.30 -29.92 5.34
C MET A 485 -5.06 -29.55 6.16
N TRP A 486 -4.81 -28.24 6.29
CA TRP A 486 -3.82 -27.77 7.25
C TRP A 486 -4.50 -27.49 8.57
N THR A 487 -3.90 -27.97 9.64
CA THR A 487 -4.35 -27.71 11.00
C THR A 487 -3.30 -26.88 11.71
N LEU A 488 -3.72 -25.76 12.28
CA LEU A 488 -2.90 -25.02 13.21
C LEU A 488 -3.01 -25.65 14.59
N SER A 489 -1.90 -25.99 15.20
CA SER A 489 -1.83 -26.43 16.59
C SER A 489 -0.79 -25.57 17.32
N LEU A 490 -1.12 -25.05 18.50
CA LEU A 490 -0.15 -24.36 19.33
C LEU A 490 0.75 -25.41 20.02
N ILE A 491 1.97 -25.48 19.55
CA ILE A 491 3.06 -26.15 20.25
C ILE A 491 3.71 -25.08 21.12
N HIS A 492 3.76 -25.32 22.45
CA HIS A 492 4.69 -24.55 23.27
C HIS A 492 6.11 -24.91 22.84
N ILE A 493 6.80 -23.94 22.24
CA ILE A 493 8.26 -24.00 22.06
C ILE A 493 8.92 -23.62 23.37
#